data_9d2c52ab33af85ea59de1306b1e8bab6
#
_entry.id   9d2c52ab33af85ea59de1306b1e8bab6
#
_cell.length_a   1.000
_cell.length_b   1.000
_cell.length_c   1.000
_cell.angle_alpha   90.00
_cell.angle_beta   90.00
_cell.angle_gamma   90.00
#
_symmetry.space_group_name_H-M   'P 1'
#
loop_
_entity.id
_entity.type
_entity.pdbx_description
1 polymer ?
#
loop_
_entity_poly.entity_id
_entity_poly.type
_entity_poly.pdbx_seq_one_letter_code
_entity_poly.pdbx_strand_id
1 'polypeptide(L)'
;MPKYITYMSVYHHSEGASPEEVYYTLKDLGWKPVYGAYDFAYEWDEKWGQKSQNFEEYAKYIAEVHNKLKGLNVYYNLWTTEYGKEDYAVYYSD
;
A
#
# COMPACT_ATOMS: atom_id res chain seq x y z
N MET A 1 -10.46 -16.44 9.67
CA MET A 1 -10.52 -15.90 8.30
C MET A 1 -9.21 -15.25 7.93
N PRO A 2 -8.73 -15.46 6.71
CA PRO A 2 -7.46 -14.84 6.33
C PRO A 2 -7.61 -13.33 6.23
N LYS A 3 -6.57 -12.67 6.63
CA LYS A 3 -6.44 -11.23 6.52
C LYS A 3 -5.36 -10.95 5.48
N TYR A 4 -5.58 -9.97 4.65
CA TYR A 4 -4.65 -9.66 3.58
C TYR A 4 -3.95 -8.32 3.83
N ILE A 5 -2.78 -8.20 3.25
CA ILE A 5 -1.97 -6.99 3.36
C ILE A 5 -1.37 -6.71 1.98
N THR A 6 -1.38 -5.45 1.59
CA THR A 6 -0.76 -5.02 0.34
C THR A 6 0.46 -4.20 0.66
N TYR A 7 1.59 -4.58 0.10
CA TYR A 7 2.85 -3.85 0.24
C TYR A 7 3.09 -3.00 -0.99
N MET A 8 3.74 -1.87 -0.79
CA MET A 8 4.05 -0.95 -1.87
C MET A 8 5.51 -0.52 -1.79
N SER A 9 6.19 -0.55 -2.93
CA SER A 9 7.48 0.10 -3.11
C SER A 9 7.24 1.35 -3.92
N VAL A 10 7.83 2.46 -3.53
CA VAL A 10 7.70 3.73 -4.24
C VAL A 10 9.05 4.15 -4.77
N TYR A 11 9.08 4.55 -6.03
CA TYR A 11 10.31 4.96 -6.70
C TYR A 11 10.24 6.46 -6.98
N HIS A 12 11.14 7.19 -6.35
CA HIS A 12 11.20 8.64 -6.43
C HIS A 12 12.17 9.09 -7.51
N HIS A 13 11.95 10.29 -8.03
CA HIS A 13 12.89 10.93 -8.94
C HIS A 13 12.78 12.44 -8.76
N SER A 14 13.74 13.17 -9.32
CA SER A 14 13.87 14.60 -9.04
C SER A 14 12.70 15.44 -9.56
N GLU A 15 11.93 14.94 -10.52
CA GLU A 15 10.80 15.67 -11.09
C GLU A 15 9.47 15.34 -10.43
N GLY A 16 9.47 14.41 -9.48
CA GLY A 16 8.26 14.03 -8.77
C GLY A 16 8.18 14.65 -7.40
N ALA A 17 7.11 14.30 -6.69
CA ALA A 17 6.91 14.76 -5.33
C ALA A 17 7.99 14.23 -4.40
N SER A 18 8.24 14.95 -3.32
CA SER A 18 9.22 14.53 -2.32
C SER A 18 8.74 13.30 -1.56
N PRO A 19 9.66 12.53 -0.96
CA PRO A 19 9.25 11.43 -0.08
C PRO A 19 8.30 11.86 1.03
N GLU A 20 8.46 13.07 1.53
CA GLU A 20 7.57 13.58 2.58
C GLU A 20 6.14 13.74 2.08
N GLU A 21 5.96 14.30 0.90
CA GLU A 21 4.64 14.44 0.29
C GLU A 21 3.98 13.08 0.07
N VAL A 22 4.75 12.12 -0.43
CA VAL A 22 4.25 10.77 -0.65
C VAL A 22 3.85 10.12 0.67
N TYR A 23 4.67 10.29 1.70
CA TYR A 23 4.38 9.74 3.02
C TYR A 23 3.04 10.25 3.56
N TYR A 24 2.83 11.57 3.52
CA TYR A 24 1.59 12.12 4.06
C TYR A 24 0.38 11.75 3.23
N THR A 25 0.54 11.68 1.91
CA THR A 25 -0.55 11.26 1.03
C THR A 25 -0.97 9.83 1.34
N LEU A 26 0.00 8.92 1.44
CA LEU A 26 -0.31 7.53 1.72
C LEU A 26 -0.82 7.32 3.14
N LYS A 27 -0.29 8.08 4.09
CA LYS A 27 -0.79 8.02 5.46
C LYS A 27 -2.27 8.39 5.53
N ASP A 28 -2.66 9.44 4.82
CA ASP A 28 -4.06 9.87 4.77
C ASP A 28 -4.96 8.82 4.12
N LEU A 29 -4.40 7.98 3.25
CA LEU A 29 -5.12 6.89 2.63
C LEU A 29 -5.11 5.61 3.45
N GLY A 30 -4.46 5.62 4.61
CA GLY A 30 -4.45 4.47 5.52
C GLY A 30 -3.24 3.58 5.44
N TRP A 31 -2.21 3.99 4.70
CA TRP A 31 -0.98 3.20 4.59
C TRP A 31 -0.05 3.48 5.75
N LYS A 32 0.76 2.48 6.09
CA LYS A 32 1.77 2.58 7.15
C LYS A 32 3.15 2.34 6.57
N PRO A 33 4.17 3.08 7.04
CA PRO A 33 5.54 2.79 6.60
C PRO A 33 6.03 1.47 7.20
N VAL A 34 6.88 0.77 6.45
CA VAL A 34 7.44 -0.51 6.89
C VAL A 34 8.93 -0.57 6.53
N TYR A 35 9.64 -1.47 7.21
CA TYR A 35 11.01 -1.81 6.86
C TYR A 35 11.03 -2.98 5.90
N GLY A 36 12.18 -3.24 5.31
CA GLY A 36 12.42 -4.44 4.53
C GLY A 36 12.32 -4.17 3.05
N ALA A 37 11.74 -5.11 2.32
CA ALA A 37 11.69 -5.04 0.86
C ALA A 37 10.74 -3.99 0.32
N TYR A 38 9.84 -3.49 1.17
CA TYR A 38 8.81 -2.54 0.74
C TYR A 38 8.82 -1.30 1.62
N ASP A 39 8.19 -0.23 1.11
CA ASP A 39 8.20 1.06 1.79
C ASP A 39 6.94 1.30 2.60
N PHE A 40 5.80 0.79 2.13
CA PHE A 40 4.50 1.01 2.78
C PHE A 40 3.68 -0.26 2.76
N ALA A 41 2.72 -0.33 3.67
CA ALA A 41 1.80 -1.46 3.73
C ALA A 41 0.39 -0.97 4.08
N TYR A 42 -0.60 -1.64 3.53
CA TYR A 42 -2.00 -1.39 3.81
C TYR A 42 -2.64 -2.70 4.28
N GLU A 43 -3.22 -2.67 5.47
CA GLU A 43 -3.87 -3.85 6.04
C GLU A 43 -5.35 -3.84 5.67
N TRP A 44 -5.79 -4.90 4.99
CA TRP A 44 -7.17 -5.02 4.61
C TRP A 44 -8.02 -5.55 5.76
N ASP A 45 -9.28 -5.17 5.74
CA ASP A 45 -10.26 -5.67 6.68
C ASP A 45 -10.32 -7.20 6.62
N GLU A 46 -10.63 -7.85 7.74
CA GLU A 46 -10.74 -9.31 7.79
C GLU A 46 -11.79 -9.86 6.84
N LYS A 47 -12.78 -9.05 6.48
CA LYS A 47 -13.82 -9.46 5.53
C LYS A 47 -13.31 -9.57 4.11
N TRP A 48 -12.21 -8.90 3.81
CA TRP A 48 -11.62 -8.92 2.48
C TRP A 48 -11.05 -10.30 2.21
N GLY A 49 -11.26 -10.80 1.03
CA GLY A 49 -10.76 -12.13 0.65
C GLY A 49 -11.75 -13.25 0.84
N GLN A 50 -12.89 -12.97 1.47
CA GLN A 50 -13.90 -14.01 1.69
C GLN A 50 -14.85 -14.20 0.51
N LYS A 51 -14.99 -13.18 -0.31
CA LYS A 51 -15.95 -13.18 -1.40
C LYS A 51 -15.32 -12.58 -2.64
N SER A 52 -15.82 -13.01 -3.79
CA SER A 52 -15.28 -12.51 -5.07
C SER A 52 -15.47 -11.01 -5.23
N GLN A 53 -16.52 -10.45 -4.67
CA GLN A 53 -16.73 -9.01 -4.78
C GLN A 53 -15.66 -8.19 -4.07
N ASN A 54 -14.87 -8.83 -3.21
CA ASN A 54 -13.78 -8.13 -2.53
C ASN A 54 -12.69 -7.69 -3.51
N PHE A 55 -12.53 -8.40 -4.62
CA PHE A 55 -11.62 -7.96 -5.65
C PHE A 55 -12.07 -6.64 -6.26
N GLU A 56 -13.38 -6.45 -6.41
CA GLU A 56 -13.92 -5.20 -6.91
C GLU A 56 -13.62 -4.04 -5.97
N GLU A 57 -13.79 -4.25 -4.66
CA GLU A 57 -13.42 -3.24 -3.67
C GLU A 57 -11.93 -2.94 -3.70
N TYR A 58 -11.13 -4.00 -3.80
CA TYR A 58 -9.67 -3.85 -3.91
C TYR A 58 -9.33 -3.00 -5.12
N ALA A 59 -9.88 -3.32 -6.27
CA ALA A 59 -9.57 -2.61 -7.50
C ALA A 59 -9.97 -1.13 -7.42
N LYS A 60 -11.11 -0.84 -6.80
CA LYS A 60 -11.56 0.53 -6.64
C LYS A 60 -10.63 1.34 -5.74
N TYR A 61 -10.24 0.74 -4.61
CA TYR A 61 -9.35 1.42 -3.68
C TYR A 61 -7.97 1.64 -4.30
N ILE A 62 -7.43 0.62 -4.96
CA ILE A 62 -6.12 0.73 -5.60
C ILE A 62 -6.15 1.74 -6.73
N ALA A 63 -7.28 1.85 -7.46
CA ALA A 63 -7.42 2.87 -8.49
C ALA A 63 -7.35 4.28 -7.89
N GLU A 64 -7.92 4.47 -6.71
CA GLU A 64 -7.85 5.74 -6.01
C GLU A 64 -6.40 6.06 -5.60
N VAL A 65 -5.70 5.07 -5.04
CA VAL A 65 -4.29 5.20 -4.68
C VAL A 65 -3.46 5.52 -5.93
N HIS A 66 -3.72 4.79 -7.02
CA HIS A 66 -3.03 5.01 -8.29
C HIS A 66 -3.17 6.45 -8.76
N ASN A 67 -4.38 6.98 -8.72
CA ASN A 67 -4.61 8.35 -9.17
C ASN A 67 -3.89 9.37 -8.31
N LYS A 68 -3.83 9.13 -7.00
CA LYS A 68 -3.09 10.03 -6.10
C LYS A 68 -1.59 9.99 -6.40
N LEU A 69 -1.03 8.80 -6.59
CA LEU A 69 0.40 8.67 -6.87
C LEU A 69 0.75 9.19 -8.25
N LYS A 70 -0.14 9.03 -9.23
CA LYS A 70 0.07 9.60 -10.55
C LYS A 70 0.15 11.11 -10.47
N GLY A 71 -0.70 11.74 -9.65
CA GLY A 71 -0.66 13.18 -9.44
C GLY A 71 0.62 13.65 -8.78
N LEU A 72 1.29 12.77 -8.02
CA LEU A 72 2.56 13.08 -7.37
C LEU A 72 3.76 12.75 -8.26
N ASN A 73 3.52 12.16 -9.42
CA ASN A 73 4.56 11.83 -10.39
C ASN A 73 5.65 10.92 -9.79
N VAL A 74 5.22 9.81 -9.20
CA VAL A 74 6.12 8.77 -8.68
C VAL A 74 5.67 7.43 -9.24
N TYR A 75 6.61 6.48 -9.28
CA TYR A 75 6.32 5.10 -9.72
C TYR A 75 6.16 4.22 -8.49
N TYR A 76 5.40 3.13 -8.64
CA TYR A 76 5.19 2.22 -7.53
C TYR A 76 5.01 0.78 -8.02
N ASN A 77 5.27 -0.17 -7.12
CA ASN A 77 4.94 -1.57 -7.31
C ASN A 77 4.09 -2.02 -6.13
N LEU A 78 3.18 -2.94 -6.38
CA LEU A 78 2.29 -3.48 -5.35
C LEU A 78 2.45 -5.00 -5.27
N TRP A 79 2.31 -5.52 -4.07
CA TRP A 79 2.27 -6.96 -3.83
C TRP A 79 1.31 -7.23 -2.69
N THR A 80 0.33 -8.10 -2.92
CA THR A 80 -0.67 -8.44 -1.91
C THR A 80 -0.51 -9.89 -1.50
N THR A 81 -0.50 -10.14 -0.20
CA THR A 81 -0.35 -11.48 0.33
C THR A 81 -1.22 -11.64 1.56
N GLU A 82 -1.34 -12.89 2.00
CA GLU A 82 -2.07 -13.21 3.23
C GLU A 82 -1.25 -12.74 4.43
N TYR A 83 -1.92 -12.05 5.35
CA TYR A 83 -1.27 -11.53 6.54
C TYR A 83 -0.68 -12.67 7.37
N GLY A 84 0.53 -12.47 7.84
CA GLY A 84 1.24 -13.45 8.64
C GLY A 84 2.16 -14.36 7.87
N LYS A 85 2.13 -14.28 6.54
CA LYS A 85 3.02 -15.08 5.69
C LYS A 85 4.19 -14.29 5.16
N GLU A 86 4.18 -12.97 5.36
CA GLU A 86 5.30 -12.10 5.02
C GLU A 86 6.30 -12.13 6.18
N ASP A 87 7.56 -12.27 5.86
CA ASP A 87 8.61 -12.32 6.88
C ASP A 87 9.73 -11.33 6.64
N TYR A 88 9.58 -10.45 5.65
CA TYR A 88 10.64 -9.53 5.23
C TYR A 88 10.27 -8.07 5.40
N ALA A 89 9.08 -7.75 5.87
CA ALA A 89 8.68 -6.39 6.14
C ALA A 89 8.35 -6.26 7.63
N VAL A 90 8.81 -5.17 8.23
CA VAL A 90 8.59 -4.90 9.64
C VAL A 90 7.91 -3.54 9.74
N TYR A 91 6.81 -3.48 10.48
CA TYR A 91 6.09 -2.23 10.67
C TYR A 91 6.84 -1.30 11.61
N TYR A 92 6.81 -0.02 11.30
CA TYR A 92 7.28 0.98 12.24
C TYR A 92 6.30 1.07 13.40
N SER A 93 6.85 1.30 14.60
CA SER A 93 6.03 1.61 15.75
C SER A 93 5.61 3.07 15.67
N ASP A 94 4.37 3.31 15.89
CA ASP A 94 3.89 4.70 15.97
C ASP A 94 3.93 5.19 17.40
#